data_e69341f68d453276c5e11e4071873466
#
_entry.id   e69341f68d453276c5e11e4071873466
#
_cell.length_a   1.000
_cell.length_b   1.000
_cell.length_c   1.000
_cell.angle_alpha   90.00
_cell.angle_beta   90.00
_cell.angle_gamma   90.00
#
_symmetry.space_group_name_H-M   'P 1'
#
loop_
_entity.id
_entity.type
_entity.pdbx_description
1 polymer ?
#
loop_
_entity_poly.entity_id
_entity_poly.type
_entity_poly.pdbx_seq_one_letter_code
_entity_poly.pdbx_strand_id
1 'polypeptide(L)'
;HFKKVFYISHDLTKPLKKEEVNFLSDVEYVINCSGYIDHSSFLNGGKEVFYNHFESLYLLTELAIKIKAKAFIHIGSSDEYGKNISPLDEKIRESPQSPYALSKLSSTHYLQQCYEKGILNTVIIRPFLVYGERQGKERFLPYLIDNCLQDREFKVTLGEQIRDYLYVKDFNNALIKALNNKDAYGEVINVASGIPRSIREVIETVKDITGKGKPIFGGIDYRRGESMKLYANINKAKKILKWQPKYDFK
;
A
#
# COMPACT_ATOMS: atom_id res chain seq x y z
N HIS A 1 -0.92 -16.27 -19.40
CA HIS A 1 -0.76 -17.67 -18.99
C HIS A 1 0.40 -17.75 -18.00
N PHE A 2 0.09 -17.91 -16.70
CA PHE A 2 1.09 -18.28 -15.70
C PHE A 2 1.46 -19.74 -15.95
N LYS A 3 2.62 -20.00 -16.51
CA LYS A 3 3.04 -21.37 -16.87
C LYS A 3 3.25 -22.29 -15.65
N LYS A 4 3.61 -21.72 -14.48
CA LYS A 4 3.70 -22.43 -13.20
C LYS A 4 3.58 -21.42 -12.05
N VAL A 5 2.63 -21.64 -11.14
CA VAL A 5 2.53 -20.93 -9.86
C VAL A 5 2.56 -22.01 -8.76
N PHE A 6 3.47 -21.87 -7.82
CA PHE A 6 3.55 -22.72 -6.65
C PHE A 6 3.04 -21.95 -5.43
N TYR A 7 2.23 -22.58 -4.61
CA TYR A 7 1.71 -22.01 -3.38
C TYR A 7 2.35 -22.71 -2.18
N ILE A 8 2.95 -21.93 -1.29
CA ILE A 8 3.47 -22.39 -0.01
C ILE A 8 2.68 -21.67 1.08
N SER A 9 1.97 -22.43 1.92
CA SER A 9 1.31 -21.88 3.11
C SER A 9 2.34 -21.79 4.23
N HIS A 10 2.64 -20.56 4.69
CA HIS A 10 3.63 -20.33 5.72
C HIS A 10 3.24 -19.14 6.59
N ASP A 11 3.45 -19.25 7.90
CA ASP A 11 3.36 -18.13 8.84
C ASP A 11 4.65 -17.31 8.75
N LEU A 12 4.57 -16.12 8.13
CA LEU A 12 5.74 -15.27 7.89
C LEU A 12 6.40 -14.74 9.17
N THR A 13 5.77 -14.88 10.34
CA THR A 13 6.40 -14.61 11.64
C THR A 13 7.26 -15.78 12.15
N LYS A 14 7.44 -16.81 11.36
CA LYS A 14 8.28 -17.96 11.64
C LYS A 14 9.35 -18.12 10.56
N PRO A 15 10.55 -18.59 10.92
CA PRO A 15 11.59 -18.88 9.94
C PRO A 15 11.17 -20.04 9.02
N LEU A 16 11.51 -19.94 7.74
CA LEU A 16 11.34 -21.03 6.78
C LEU A 16 12.23 -22.22 7.12
N LYS A 17 11.72 -23.42 6.86
CA LYS A 17 12.51 -24.65 6.98
C LYS A 17 13.57 -24.71 5.88
N LYS A 18 14.63 -25.50 6.11
CA LYS A 18 15.75 -25.63 5.18
C LYS A 18 15.29 -26.11 3.78
N GLU A 19 14.34 -27.02 3.74
CA GLU A 19 13.76 -27.56 2.50
C GLU A 19 13.01 -26.48 1.71
N GLU A 20 12.27 -25.60 2.40
CA GLU A 20 11.54 -24.48 1.81
C GLU A 20 12.53 -23.44 1.24
N VAL A 21 13.60 -23.13 1.99
CA VAL A 21 14.67 -22.24 1.51
C VAL A 21 15.34 -22.80 0.26
N ASN A 22 15.66 -24.10 0.26
CA ASN A 22 16.26 -24.77 -0.90
C ASN A 22 15.32 -24.73 -2.13
N PHE A 23 14.02 -24.92 -1.92
CA PHE A 23 13.01 -24.83 -2.98
C PHE A 23 12.96 -23.42 -3.62
N LEU A 24 13.28 -22.39 -2.84
CA LEU A 24 13.27 -20.99 -3.28
C LEU A 24 14.63 -20.51 -3.82
N SER A 25 15.64 -21.36 -3.92
CA SER A 25 17.02 -20.97 -4.30
C SER A 25 17.16 -20.30 -5.66
N ASP A 26 16.25 -20.60 -6.59
CA ASP A 26 16.24 -20.02 -7.95
C ASP A 26 15.39 -18.77 -8.08
N VAL A 27 14.80 -18.28 -6.96
CA VAL A 27 14.01 -17.05 -6.95
C VAL A 27 14.92 -15.83 -7.08
N GLU A 28 14.73 -15.05 -8.11
CA GLU A 28 15.55 -13.86 -8.39
C GLU A 28 15.04 -12.59 -7.69
N TYR A 29 13.73 -12.49 -7.47
CA TYR A 29 13.10 -11.28 -6.91
C TYR A 29 12.09 -11.65 -5.84
N VAL A 30 12.05 -10.87 -4.78
CA VAL A 30 11.06 -10.99 -3.70
C VAL A 30 10.19 -9.74 -3.69
N ILE A 31 8.86 -9.92 -3.70
CA ILE A 31 7.90 -8.81 -3.52
C ILE A 31 7.11 -9.09 -2.24
N ASN A 32 7.36 -8.28 -1.22
CA ASN A 32 6.65 -8.38 0.04
C ASN A 32 5.35 -7.58 0.01
N CYS A 33 4.24 -8.26 -0.23
CA CYS A 33 2.88 -7.72 -0.12
C CYS A 33 2.18 -8.12 1.19
N SER A 34 2.92 -8.70 2.14
CA SER A 34 2.34 -9.15 3.41
C SER A 34 1.93 -7.98 4.29
N GLY A 35 0.96 -8.25 5.16
CA GLY A 35 0.47 -7.32 6.15
C GLY A 35 -1.05 -7.14 6.10
N TYR A 36 -1.58 -6.61 7.17
CA TYR A 36 -2.99 -6.25 7.32
C TYR A 36 -3.08 -4.84 7.90
N ILE A 37 -4.19 -4.17 7.62
CA ILE A 37 -4.41 -2.81 8.12
C ILE A 37 -5.20 -2.89 9.42
N ASP A 38 -4.55 -2.49 10.52
CA ASP A 38 -5.15 -2.37 11.83
C ASP A 38 -4.60 -1.11 12.51
N HIS A 39 -5.48 -0.18 12.85
CA HIS A 39 -5.14 1.08 13.49
C HIS A 39 -5.35 1.06 15.03
N SER A 40 -5.45 -0.12 15.62
CA SER A 40 -5.53 -0.29 17.06
C SER A 40 -4.36 0.40 17.75
N SER A 41 -4.61 1.01 18.92
CA SER A 41 -3.56 1.63 19.72
C SER A 41 -2.63 0.57 20.32
N PHE A 42 -1.44 0.97 20.76
CA PHE A 42 -0.49 0.07 21.42
C PHE A 42 -1.09 -0.66 22.64
N LEU A 43 -2.02 -0.03 23.33
CA LEU A 43 -2.68 -0.62 24.51
C LEU A 43 -3.79 -1.61 24.14
N ASN A 44 -4.27 -1.61 22.90
CA ASN A 44 -5.41 -2.38 22.43
C ASN A 44 -5.05 -3.23 21.19
N GLY A 45 -3.99 -4.03 21.27
CA GLY A 45 -3.58 -4.94 20.17
C GLY A 45 -2.56 -4.37 19.19
N GLY A 46 -2.32 -3.07 19.17
CA GLY A 46 -1.36 -2.46 18.24
C GLY A 46 0.09 -2.93 18.41
N LYS A 47 0.45 -3.46 19.58
CA LYS A 47 1.75 -4.10 19.81
C LYS A 47 1.93 -5.31 18.87
N GLU A 48 0.92 -6.15 18.74
CA GLU A 48 0.95 -7.34 17.88
C GLU A 48 1.04 -6.93 16.40
N VAL A 49 0.30 -5.89 16.00
CA VAL A 49 0.37 -5.32 14.65
C VAL A 49 1.80 -4.90 14.31
N PHE A 50 2.44 -4.16 15.22
CA PHE A 50 3.83 -3.73 15.01
C PHE A 50 4.77 -4.92 14.90
N TYR A 51 4.67 -5.87 15.83
CA TYR A 51 5.51 -7.06 15.87
C TYR A 51 5.38 -7.92 14.61
N ASN A 52 4.15 -8.29 14.26
CA ASN A 52 3.88 -9.17 13.14
C ASN A 52 4.38 -8.60 11.81
N HIS A 53 4.21 -7.29 11.60
CA HIS A 53 4.67 -6.64 10.37
C HIS A 53 6.18 -6.56 10.28
N PHE A 54 6.85 -6.18 11.38
CA PHE A 54 8.30 -6.00 11.37
C PHE A 54 9.02 -7.34 11.40
N GLU A 55 8.56 -8.30 12.20
CA GLU A 55 9.15 -9.65 12.28
C GLU A 55 9.05 -10.38 10.95
N SER A 56 7.87 -10.37 10.32
CA SER A 56 7.69 -10.99 9.00
C SER A 56 8.58 -10.37 7.93
N LEU A 57 8.75 -9.04 7.96
CA LEU A 57 9.69 -8.38 7.06
C LEU A 57 11.13 -8.83 7.31
N TYR A 58 11.55 -8.83 8.57
CA TYR A 58 12.91 -9.22 8.95
C TYR A 58 13.24 -10.63 8.45
N LEU A 59 12.36 -11.60 8.71
CA LEU A 59 12.55 -13.01 8.27
C LEU A 59 12.53 -13.14 6.73
N LEU A 60 11.67 -12.41 6.04
CA LEU A 60 11.67 -12.36 4.57
C LEU A 60 12.95 -11.73 4.00
N THR A 61 13.50 -10.75 4.68
CA THR A 61 14.78 -10.13 4.29
C THR A 61 15.93 -11.12 4.47
N GLU A 62 15.98 -11.84 5.59
CA GLU A 62 16.95 -12.92 5.80
C GLU A 62 16.85 -14.00 4.71
N LEU A 63 15.63 -14.38 4.33
CA LEU A 63 15.39 -15.30 3.22
C LEU A 63 15.98 -14.74 1.92
N ALA A 64 15.63 -13.50 1.56
CA ALA A 64 16.10 -12.86 0.33
C ALA A 64 17.64 -12.82 0.26
N ILE A 65 18.30 -12.57 1.38
CA ILE A 65 19.77 -12.62 1.50
C ILE A 65 20.28 -14.05 1.28
N LYS A 66 19.70 -15.05 1.95
CA LYS A 66 20.10 -16.47 1.84
C LYS A 66 19.99 -17.00 0.42
N ILE A 67 18.93 -16.68 -0.30
CA ILE A 67 18.71 -17.11 -1.70
C ILE A 67 19.42 -16.20 -2.71
N LYS A 68 20.14 -15.17 -2.27
CA LYS A 68 20.85 -14.19 -3.10
C LYS A 68 19.92 -13.50 -4.11
N ALA A 69 18.74 -13.09 -3.66
CA ALA A 69 17.79 -12.38 -4.48
C ALA A 69 18.42 -11.13 -5.10
N LYS A 70 18.12 -10.85 -6.38
CA LYS A 70 18.62 -9.67 -7.10
C LYS A 70 18.07 -8.38 -6.54
N ALA A 71 16.80 -8.40 -6.10
CA ALA A 71 16.18 -7.28 -5.41
C ALA A 71 14.99 -7.73 -4.54
N PHE A 72 14.70 -6.91 -3.53
CA PHE A 72 13.57 -7.03 -2.60
C PHE A 72 12.69 -5.80 -2.70
N ILE A 73 11.43 -5.97 -3.11
CA ILE A 73 10.46 -4.89 -3.16
C ILE A 73 9.52 -5.00 -1.97
N HIS A 74 9.40 -3.93 -1.20
CA HIS A 74 8.49 -3.84 -0.06
C HIS A 74 7.33 -2.89 -0.34
N ILE A 75 6.13 -3.32 0.00
CA ILE A 75 4.95 -2.47 -0.02
C ILE A 75 4.84 -1.76 1.34
N GLY A 76 5.24 -0.50 1.34
CA GLY A 76 5.07 0.44 2.45
C GLY A 76 3.63 0.94 2.57
N SER A 77 3.46 2.17 3.06
CA SER A 77 2.14 2.79 3.19
C SER A 77 2.24 4.32 3.17
N SER A 78 1.23 4.99 2.61
CA SER A 78 1.06 6.44 2.79
C SER A 78 0.85 6.84 4.24
N ASP A 79 0.44 5.92 5.12
CA ASP A 79 0.26 6.16 6.55
C ASP A 79 1.58 6.46 7.28
N GLU A 80 2.73 6.08 6.69
CA GLU A 80 4.05 6.44 7.20
C GLU A 80 4.24 7.96 7.32
N TYR A 81 3.63 8.73 6.42
CA TYR A 81 3.68 10.20 6.45
C TYR A 81 2.91 10.81 7.63
N GLY A 82 1.84 10.15 8.09
CA GLY A 82 1.05 10.57 9.25
C GLY A 82 0.45 11.97 9.11
N LYS A 83 0.80 12.90 10.03
CA LYS A 83 0.21 14.25 10.09
C LYS A 83 0.75 15.26 9.07
N ASN A 84 1.53 14.82 8.11
CA ASN A 84 2.10 15.72 7.12
C ASN A 84 1.05 16.26 6.13
N ILE A 85 1.38 17.41 5.54
CA ILE A 85 0.47 18.13 4.62
C ILE A 85 0.71 17.65 3.19
N SER A 86 -0.36 17.25 2.50
CA SER A 86 -0.35 16.90 1.07
C SER A 86 -0.17 18.14 0.17
N PRO A 87 0.48 17.97 -1.02
CA PRO A 87 0.92 16.71 -1.62
C PRO A 87 2.13 16.10 -0.90
N LEU A 88 2.05 14.80 -0.58
CA LEU A 88 3.09 14.11 0.17
C LEU A 88 4.26 13.73 -0.74
N ASP A 89 5.46 14.11 -0.34
CA ASP A 89 6.72 13.89 -1.05
C ASP A 89 7.63 12.97 -0.22
N GLU A 90 8.45 12.15 -0.85
CA GLU A 90 9.29 11.16 -0.19
C GLU A 90 10.43 11.76 0.67
N LYS A 91 10.67 13.06 0.55
CA LYS A 91 11.67 13.79 1.36
C LYS A 91 11.10 14.34 2.67
N ILE A 92 9.78 14.27 2.84
CA ILE A 92 9.12 14.75 4.05
C ILE A 92 9.52 13.84 5.21
N ARG A 93 9.89 14.43 6.37
CA ARG A 93 10.09 13.67 7.59
C ARG A 93 8.76 13.04 8.01
N GLU A 94 8.75 11.74 8.14
CA GLU A 94 7.57 10.97 8.50
C GLU A 94 7.10 11.25 9.94
N SER A 95 5.79 11.12 10.16
CA SER A 95 5.15 11.36 11.46
C SER A 95 4.03 10.34 11.70
N PRO A 96 4.33 9.03 11.78
CA PRO A 96 3.34 7.95 11.88
C PRO A 96 2.44 8.13 13.10
N GLN A 97 1.13 7.82 12.94
CA GLN A 97 0.12 8.09 13.96
C GLN A 97 -0.49 6.81 14.56
N SER A 98 -0.07 5.64 14.11
CA SER A 98 -0.55 4.35 14.62
C SER A 98 0.60 3.33 14.69
N PRO A 99 0.44 2.24 15.47
CA PRO A 99 1.38 1.12 15.46
C PRO A 99 1.61 0.53 14.08
N TYR A 100 0.55 0.45 13.26
CA TYR A 100 0.62 0.04 11.86
C TYR A 100 1.55 0.97 11.06
N ALA A 101 1.29 2.27 11.10
CA ALA A 101 2.10 3.26 10.38
C ALA A 101 3.56 3.23 10.84
N LEU A 102 3.80 3.08 12.16
CA LEU A 102 5.14 2.97 12.72
C LEU A 102 5.84 1.69 12.26
N SER A 103 5.15 0.55 12.19
CA SER A 103 5.74 -0.70 11.72
C SER A 103 6.18 -0.60 10.25
N LYS A 104 5.34 0.04 9.41
CA LYS A 104 5.68 0.28 7.99
C LYS A 104 6.88 1.22 7.84
N LEU A 105 6.92 2.29 8.63
CA LEU A 105 8.06 3.20 8.65
C LEU A 105 9.35 2.52 9.14
N SER A 106 9.28 1.73 10.21
CA SER A 106 10.42 0.95 10.71
C SER A 106 10.93 -0.02 9.64
N SER A 107 10.02 -0.65 8.91
CA SER A 107 10.33 -1.52 7.76
C SER A 107 11.06 -0.75 6.65
N THR A 108 10.60 0.45 6.33
CA THR A 108 11.21 1.33 5.34
C THR A 108 12.67 1.65 5.72
N HIS A 109 12.90 2.13 6.94
CA HIS A 109 14.25 2.49 7.40
C HIS A 109 15.19 1.28 7.51
N TYR A 110 14.68 0.13 7.97
CA TYR A 110 15.46 -1.09 8.00
C TYR A 110 15.93 -1.52 6.60
N LEU A 111 15.05 -1.49 5.62
CA LEU A 111 15.40 -1.85 4.24
C LEU A 111 16.35 -0.84 3.57
N GLN A 112 16.21 0.45 3.86
CA GLN A 112 17.17 1.46 3.41
C GLN A 112 18.57 1.19 3.99
N GLN A 113 18.65 0.84 5.28
CA GLN A 113 19.93 0.42 5.89
C GLN A 113 20.52 -0.83 5.23
N CYS A 114 19.70 -1.84 4.89
CA CYS A 114 20.17 -3.03 4.18
C CYS A 114 20.80 -2.65 2.82
N TYR A 115 20.23 -1.72 2.10
CA TYR A 115 20.79 -1.22 0.85
C TYR A 115 22.08 -0.42 1.06
N GLU A 116 22.08 0.55 1.96
CA GLU A 116 23.26 1.40 2.25
C GLU A 116 24.48 0.59 2.70
N LYS A 117 24.26 -0.53 3.39
CA LYS A 117 25.32 -1.47 3.80
C LYS A 117 25.72 -2.48 2.72
N GLY A 118 25.12 -2.42 1.53
CA GLY A 118 25.38 -3.37 0.45
C GLY A 118 24.92 -4.80 0.72
N ILE A 119 23.97 -4.99 1.66
CA ILE A 119 23.47 -6.30 2.08
C ILE A 119 22.43 -6.82 1.07
N LEU A 120 21.49 -5.96 0.64
CA LEU A 120 20.39 -6.31 -0.25
C LEU A 120 19.94 -5.09 -1.06
N ASN A 121 19.68 -5.29 -2.36
CA ASN A 121 19.04 -4.26 -3.16
C ASN A 121 17.56 -4.20 -2.80
N THR A 122 17.11 -3.08 -2.25
CA THR A 122 15.74 -2.90 -1.77
C THR A 122 15.04 -1.78 -2.53
N VAL A 123 13.73 -1.89 -2.72
CA VAL A 123 12.86 -0.81 -3.22
C VAL A 123 11.64 -0.75 -2.33
N ILE A 124 11.31 0.44 -1.84
CA ILE A 124 10.11 0.64 -1.02
C ILE A 124 9.08 1.40 -1.86
N ILE A 125 7.93 0.77 -2.08
CA ILE A 125 6.80 1.39 -2.78
C ILE A 125 5.77 1.83 -1.75
N ARG A 126 5.47 3.12 -1.67
CA ARG A 126 4.40 3.68 -0.82
C ARG A 126 3.13 3.87 -1.64
N PRO A 127 2.18 2.91 -1.61
CA PRO A 127 0.88 3.10 -2.22
C PRO A 127 0.04 4.10 -1.44
N PHE A 128 -0.85 4.79 -2.16
CA PHE A 128 -1.99 5.50 -1.57
C PHE A 128 -3.23 4.60 -1.61
N LEU A 129 -4.40 5.08 -2.01
CA LEU A 129 -5.57 4.21 -2.01
C LEU A 129 -5.65 3.40 -3.31
N VAL A 130 -5.08 2.20 -3.29
CA VAL A 130 -5.20 1.26 -4.41
C VAL A 130 -6.58 0.62 -4.39
N TYR A 131 -7.23 0.57 -5.55
CA TYR A 131 -8.53 -0.08 -5.74
C TYR A 131 -8.51 -1.00 -6.95
N GLY A 132 -9.44 -1.95 -6.99
CA GLY A 132 -9.59 -2.84 -8.14
C GLY A 132 -10.47 -4.06 -7.84
N GLU A 133 -10.54 -4.94 -8.82
CA GLU A 133 -11.30 -6.18 -8.74
C GLU A 133 -10.82 -7.04 -7.57
N ARG A 134 -11.76 -7.71 -6.89
CA ARG A 134 -11.54 -8.59 -5.74
C ARG A 134 -11.09 -7.87 -4.46
N GLN A 135 -11.16 -6.53 -4.41
CA GLN A 135 -10.97 -5.81 -3.16
C GLN A 135 -12.04 -6.23 -2.13
N GLY A 136 -11.66 -6.36 -0.85
CA GLY A 136 -12.56 -6.76 0.22
C GLY A 136 -13.77 -5.84 0.35
N LYS A 137 -14.95 -6.41 0.63
CA LYS A 137 -16.24 -5.69 0.68
C LYS A 137 -16.33 -4.66 1.82
N GLU A 138 -15.46 -4.78 2.82
CA GLU A 138 -15.30 -3.84 3.93
C GLU A 138 -14.59 -2.54 3.53
N ARG A 139 -13.99 -2.50 2.33
CA ARG A 139 -13.31 -1.31 1.82
C ARG A 139 -14.30 -0.35 1.20
N PHE A 140 -13.95 0.95 1.27
CA PHE A 140 -14.87 2.04 0.90
C PHE A 140 -15.46 1.92 -0.51
N LEU A 141 -14.64 1.69 -1.54
CA LEU A 141 -15.15 1.61 -2.92
C LEU A 141 -16.04 0.40 -3.18
N PRO A 142 -15.68 -0.85 -2.80
CA PRO A 142 -16.60 -1.98 -2.92
C PRO A 142 -17.91 -1.78 -2.14
N TYR A 143 -17.84 -1.23 -0.91
CA TYR A 143 -19.01 -0.89 -0.12
C TYR A 143 -19.92 0.12 -0.85
N LEU A 144 -19.33 1.19 -1.38
CA LEU A 144 -20.05 2.22 -2.13
C LEU A 144 -20.73 1.65 -3.38
N ILE A 145 -19.98 0.88 -4.19
CA ILE A 145 -20.48 0.26 -5.42
C ILE A 145 -21.64 -0.68 -5.11
N ASP A 146 -21.52 -1.54 -4.09
CA ASP A 146 -22.56 -2.49 -3.71
C ASP A 146 -23.86 -1.77 -3.28
N ASN A 147 -23.76 -0.71 -2.46
CA ASN A 147 -24.93 0.08 -2.06
C ASN A 147 -25.57 0.81 -3.24
N CYS A 148 -24.78 1.36 -4.15
CA CYS A 148 -25.31 2.02 -5.35
C CYS A 148 -26.02 1.02 -6.27
N LEU A 149 -25.41 -0.13 -6.58
CA LEU A 149 -26.02 -1.15 -7.44
C LEU A 149 -27.36 -1.69 -6.90
N GLN A 150 -27.49 -1.75 -5.57
CA GLN A 150 -28.71 -2.22 -4.89
C GLN A 150 -29.71 -1.08 -4.59
N ASP A 151 -29.46 0.14 -5.07
CA ASP A 151 -30.24 1.36 -4.83
C ASP A 151 -30.55 1.61 -3.34
N ARG A 152 -29.62 1.26 -2.46
CA ARG A 152 -29.78 1.44 -1.01
C ARG A 152 -29.55 2.88 -0.59
N GLU A 153 -30.21 3.25 0.51
CA GLU A 153 -29.84 4.42 1.29
C GLU A 153 -28.65 4.06 2.20
N PHE A 154 -27.62 4.91 2.22
CA PHE A 154 -26.42 4.69 3.05
C PHE A 154 -25.83 6.00 3.54
N LYS A 155 -25.40 6.01 4.80
CA LYS A 155 -24.84 7.19 5.46
C LYS A 155 -23.35 7.32 5.15
N VAL A 156 -22.95 8.57 4.84
CA VAL A 156 -21.56 8.95 4.61
C VAL A 156 -21.24 10.25 5.34
N THR A 157 -19.96 10.59 5.49
CA THR A 157 -19.54 11.89 6.00
C THR A 157 -19.97 13.00 5.03
N LEU A 158 -19.63 14.26 5.32
CA LEU A 158 -19.84 15.35 4.33
C LEU A 158 -19.05 15.14 3.02
N GLY A 159 -18.07 14.22 3.03
CA GLY A 159 -17.32 13.84 1.85
C GLY A 159 -16.22 14.81 1.43
N GLU A 160 -15.80 15.70 2.32
CA GLU A 160 -14.78 16.74 2.05
C GLU A 160 -13.34 16.20 2.06
N GLN A 161 -13.13 14.99 2.61
CA GLN A 161 -11.79 14.40 2.65
C GLN A 161 -11.26 14.20 1.23
N ILE A 162 -10.04 14.64 0.99
CA ILE A 162 -9.33 14.46 -0.27
C ILE A 162 -8.48 13.18 -0.21
N ARG A 163 -8.60 12.37 -1.24
CA ARG A 163 -7.88 11.09 -1.38
C ARG A 163 -7.30 10.95 -2.78
N ASP A 164 -6.34 10.05 -2.92
CA ASP A 164 -5.68 9.70 -4.17
C ASP A 164 -5.93 8.22 -4.48
N TYR A 165 -6.75 7.96 -5.48
CA TYR A 165 -7.16 6.61 -5.86
C TYR A 165 -6.38 6.12 -7.08
N LEU A 166 -5.73 4.98 -6.95
CA LEU A 166 -4.95 4.35 -8.00
C LEU A 166 -5.53 2.97 -8.36
N TYR A 167 -5.76 2.74 -9.65
CA TYR A 167 -6.22 1.43 -10.10
C TYR A 167 -5.12 0.37 -9.97
N VAL A 168 -5.50 -0.84 -9.54
CA VAL A 168 -4.57 -1.92 -9.21
C VAL A 168 -3.68 -2.34 -10.38
N LYS A 169 -4.13 -2.23 -11.64
CA LYS A 169 -3.29 -2.55 -12.80
C LYS A 169 -2.17 -1.54 -12.99
N ASP A 170 -2.40 -0.27 -12.70
CA ASP A 170 -1.34 0.74 -12.71
C ASP A 170 -0.35 0.50 -11.56
N PHE A 171 -0.85 0.15 -10.38
CA PHE A 171 0.01 -0.22 -9.26
C PHE A 171 0.91 -1.42 -9.60
N ASN A 172 0.33 -2.50 -10.15
CA ASN A 172 1.10 -3.67 -10.57
C ASN A 172 2.14 -3.33 -11.65
N ASN A 173 1.81 -2.43 -12.59
CA ASN A 173 2.75 -1.95 -13.59
C ASN A 173 3.94 -1.21 -12.96
N ALA A 174 3.71 -0.40 -11.91
CA ALA A 174 4.79 0.25 -11.16
C ALA A 174 5.71 -0.77 -10.48
N LEU A 175 5.15 -1.82 -9.84
CA LEU A 175 5.94 -2.90 -9.23
C LEU A 175 6.83 -3.60 -10.26
N ILE A 176 6.27 -3.97 -11.42
CA ILE A 176 7.03 -4.62 -12.50
C ILE A 176 8.17 -3.73 -12.98
N LYS A 177 7.93 -2.41 -13.12
CA LYS A 177 8.98 -1.46 -13.51
C LYS A 177 10.05 -1.25 -12.45
N ALA A 178 9.74 -1.50 -11.18
CA ALA A 178 10.70 -1.41 -10.08
C ALA A 178 11.61 -2.65 -9.98
N LEU A 179 11.13 -3.85 -10.40
CA LEU A 179 11.82 -5.14 -10.19
C LEU A 179 13.25 -5.18 -10.70
N ASN A 180 13.50 -4.66 -11.89
CA ASN A 180 14.82 -4.72 -12.52
C ASN A 180 15.35 -3.31 -12.86
N ASN A 181 15.04 -2.35 -12.02
CA ASN A 181 15.45 -0.97 -12.21
C ASN A 181 16.49 -0.58 -11.15
N LYS A 182 17.76 -0.55 -11.55
CA LYS A 182 18.86 -0.21 -10.65
C LYS A 182 18.76 1.21 -10.08
N ASP A 183 18.16 2.15 -10.81
CA ASP A 183 17.96 3.52 -10.33
C ASP A 183 16.90 3.59 -9.19
N ALA A 184 16.11 2.52 -9.01
CA ALA A 184 15.14 2.42 -7.93
C ALA A 184 15.72 1.77 -6.64
N TYR A 185 16.90 1.18 -6.71
CA TYR A 185 17.47 0.50 -5.55
C TYR A 185 17.84 1.50 -4.45
N GLY A 186 17.45 1.18 -3.23
CA GLY A 186 17.59 2.06 -2.05
C GLY A 186 16.49 3.13 -1.92
N GLU A 187 15.64 3.27 -2.93
CA GLU A 187 14.67 4.35 -3.00
C GLU A 187 13.33 4.04 -2.36
N VAL A 188 12.74 5.06 -1.72
CA VAL A 188 11.32 5.09 -1.37
C VAL A 188 10.59 5.84 -2.49
N ILE A 189 9.51 5.25 -3.02
CA ILE A 189 8.80 5.79 -4.19
C ILE A 189 7.29 5.78 -3.94
N ASN A 190 6.67 6.95 -4.00
CA ASN A 190 5.22 7.08 -3.98
C ASN A 190 4.60 6.56 -5.27
N VAL A 191 3.62 5.66 -5.15
CA VAL A 191 2.87 5.13 -6.29
C VAL A 191 1.39 5.39 -6.07
N ALA A 192 0.88 6.40 -6.78
CA ALA A 192 -0.46 6.95 -6.66
C ALA A 192 -0.91 7.52 -8.00
N SER A 193 -2.16 8.00 -8.11
CA SER A 193 -2.61 8.66 -9.34
C SER A 193 -2.00 10.07 -9.49
N GLY A 194 -1.69 10.73 -8.38
CA GLY A 194 -1.32 12.14 -8.35
C GLY A 194 -2.50 13.07 -8.61
N ILE A 195 -3.72 12.55 -8.63
CA ILE A 195 -4.96 13.30 -8.87
C ILE A 195 -5.81 13.27 -7.60
N PRO A 196 -5.83 14.38 -6.81
CA PRO A 196 -6.65 14.46 -5.61
C PRO A 196 -8.14 14.52 -5.96
N ARG A 197 -8.95 13.70 -5.26
CA ARG A 197 -10.42 13.70 -5.38
C ARG A 197 -11.06 13.75 -4.00
N SER A 198 -12.14 14.51 -3.86
CA SER A 198 -12.93 14.44 -2.64
C SER A 198 -13.73 13.12 -2.57
N ILE A 199 -14.02 12.67 -1.35
CA ILE A 199 -14.89 11.50 -1.15
C ILE A 199 -16.27 11.75 -1.77
N ARG A 200 -16.75 12.99 -1.75
CA ARG A 200 -18.01 13.38 -2.41
C ARG A 200 -17.95 13.17 -3.92
N GLU A 201 -16.90 13.65 -4.60
CA GLU A 201 -16.69 13.42 -6.04
C GLU A 201 -16.64 11.93 -6.39
N VAL A 202 -16.00 11.12 -5.55
CA VAL A 202 -15.93 9.66 -5.72
C VAL A 202 -17.33 9.05 -5.62
N ILE A 203 -18.12 9.43 -4.62
CA ILE A 203 -19.48 8.94 -4.42
C ILE A 203 -20.38 9.33 -5.61
N GLU A 204 -20.36 10.59 -6.02
CA GLU A 204 -21.18 11.07 -7.15
C GLU A 204 -20.75 10.39 -8.45
N THR A 205 -19.45 10.20 -8.69
CA THR A 205 -18.95 9.44 -9.86
C THR A 205 -19.50 8.01 -9.91
N VAL A 206 -19.46 7.29 -8.80
CA VAL A 206 -19.99 5.91 -8.74
C VAL A 206 -21.50 5.91 -8.92
N LYS A 207 -22.21 6.85 -8.32
CA LYS A 207 -23.65 7.02 -8.49
C LYS A 207 -24.02 7.32 -9.94
N ASP A 208 -23.30 8.22 -10.61
CA ASP A 208 -23.53 8.55 -12.02
C ASP A 208 -23.31 7.32 -12.94
N ILE A 209 -22.26 6.52 -12.68
CA ILE A 209 -21.98 5.32 -13.46
C ILE A 209 -23.04 4.25 -13.25
N THR A 210 -23.53 4.05 -12.02
CA THR A 210 -24.53 3.03 -11.69
C THR A 210 -25.95 3.48 -11.98
N GLY A 211 -26.19 4.78 -12.10
CA GLY A 211 -27.50 5.40 -12.22
C GLY A 211 -28.39 5.23 -10.97
N LYS A 212 -27.82 4.81 -9.84
CA LYS A 212 -28.52 4.41 -8.62
C LYS A 212 -27.73 4.77 -7.37
N GLY A 213 -28.39 4.62 -6.20
CA GLY A 213 -27.80 4.84 -4.88
C GLY A 213 -28.22 6.16 -4.24
N LYS A 214 -28.44 6.12 -2.92
CA LYS A 214 -28.99 7.23 -2.12
C LYS A 214 -28.06 7.58 -0.96
N PRO A 215 -26.90 8.25 -1.23
CA PRO A 215 -25.97 8.65 -0.18
C PRO A 215 -26.58 9.77 0.69
N ILE A 216 -26.53 9.59 2.01
CA ILE A 216 -26.91 10.62 3.00
C ILE A 216 -25.62 11.29 3.48
N PHE A 217 -25.26 12.39 2.86
CA PHE A 217 -24.09 13.19 3.25
C PHE A 217 -24.30 13.84 4.62
N GLY A 218 -23.27 13.75 5.47
CA GLY A 218 -23.34 14.21 6.86
C GLY A 218 -24.12 13.26 7.78
N GLY A 219 -24.50 12.06 7.29
CA GLY A 219 -25.18 11.05 8.09
C GLY A 219 -24.29 10.33 9.09
N ILE A 220 -22.98 10.50 9.01
CA ILE A 220 -21.97 10.08 9.98
C ILE A 220 -20.91 11.18 10.14
N ASP A 221 -20.34 11.26 11.33
CA ASP A 221 -19.25 12.20 11.62
C ASP A 221 -17.90 11.71 11.07
N TYR A 222 -16.95 12.64 10.93
CA TYR A 222 -15.55 12.30 10.67
C TYR A 222 -14.96 11.52 11.84
N ARG A 223 -14.07 10.59 11.54
CA ARG A 223 -13.31 9.89 12.59
C ARG A 223 -12.42 10.88 13.33
N ARG A 224 -12.26 10.68 14.62
CA ARG A 224 -11.32 11.49 15.41
C ARG A 224 -9.89 11.34 14.83
N GLY A 225 -9.27 12.46 14.50
CA GLY A 225 -7.93 12.47 13.87
C GLY A 225 -7.92 12.15 12.39
N GLU A 226 -9.09 12.21 11.71
CA GLU A 226 -9.20 12.02 10.26
C GLU A 226 -8.25 12.95 9.52
N SER A 227 -7.42 12.39 8.64
CA SER A 227 -6.64 13.20 7.71
C SER A 227 -7.56 13.74 6.62
N MET A 228 -7.73 15.05 6.54
CA MET A 228 -8.59 15.67 5.54
C MET A 228 -7.96 15.67 4.13
N LYS A 229 -6.63 15.56 4.02
CA LYS A 229 -5.95 15.56 2.72
C LYS A 229 -4.86 14.49 2.71
N LEU A 230 -5.02 13.48 1.85
CA LEU A 230 -4.08 12.39 1.68
C LEU A 230 -3.92 12.11 0.18
N TYR A 231 -2.93 12.75 -0.46
CA TYR A 231 -2.59 12.55 -1.87
C TYR A 231 -1.10 12.79 -2.10
N ALA A 232 -0.56 12.19 -3.18
CA ALA A 232 0.86 12.10 -3.44
C ALA A 232 1.41 13.15 -4.40
N ASN A 233 2.69 13.48 -4.22
CA ASN A 233 3.56 13.88 -5.31
C ASN A 233 4.16 12.59 -5.94
N ILE A 234 3.96 12.39 -7.25
CA ILE A 234 4.43 11.21 -7.99
C ILE A 234 5.61 11.51 -8.93
N ASN A 235 6.26 12.65 -8.80
CA ASN A 235 7.35 13.06 -9.70
C ASN A 235 8.53 12.09 -9.63
N LYS A 236 8.82 11.51 -8.46
CA LYS A 236 9.88 10.51 -8.30
C LYS A 236 9.57 9.23 -9.08
N ALA A 237 8.35 8.70 -9.01
CA ALA A 237 7.92 7.55 -9.80
C ALA A 237 8.04 7.82 -11.31
N LYS A 238 7.60 9.00 -11.77
CA LYS A 238 7.77 9.41 -13.18
C LYS A 238 9.23 9.44 -13.60
N LYS A 239 10.11 9.99 -12.77
CA LYS A 239 11.54 10.15 -13.06
C LYS A 239 12.27 8.81 -13.04
N ILE A 240 12.14 8.04 -11.95
CA ILE A 240 12.93 6.82 -11.70
C ILE A 240 12.35 5.63 -12.44
N LEU A 241 11.04 5.37 -12.27
CA LEU A 241 10.40 4.20 -12.86
C LEU A 241 9.97 4.42 -14.32
N LYS A 242 10.08 5.65 -14.85
CA LYS A 242 9.46 6.02 -16.14
C LYS A 242 8.00 5.56 -16.19
N TRP A 243 7.30 5.78 -15.09
CA TRP A 243 5.94 5.33 -14.85
C TRP A 243 5.00 6.50 -14.60
N GLN A 244 3.79 6.36 -15.09
CA GLN A 244 2.64 7.18 -14.75
C GLN A 244 1.36 6.34 -14.86
N PRO A 245 0.30 6.69 -14.10
CA PRO A 245 -0.98 6.00 -14.21
C PRO A 245 -1.57 6.14 -15.61
N LYS A 246 -2.24 5.09 -16.09
CA LYS A 246 -2.87 5.03 -17.41
C LYS A 246 -4.39 5.01 -17.34
N TYR A 247 -4.93 4.54 -16.21
CA TYR A 247 -6.36 4.42 -16.01
C TYR A 247 -6.88 5.63 -15.24
N ASP A 248 -7.95 6.24 -15.75
CA ASP A 248 -8.71 7.24 -15.00
C ASP A 248 -9.63 6.53 -13.99
N PHE A 249 -10.13 7.30 -13.02
CA PHE A 249 -11.03 6.80 -11.98
C PHE A 249 -12.44 6.47 -12.51
N LYS A 250 -12.79 6.90 -13.69
CA LYS A 250 -14.10 6.64 -14.34
C LYS A 250 -14.19 5.26 -14.96
#